data_e5861f9542c0c21a640c470988e8bbfb
#
_entry.id   e5861f9542c0c21a640c470988e8bbfb
#
_cell.length_a   1.000
_cell.length_b   1.000
_cell.length_c   1.000
_cell.angle_alpha   90.00
_cell.angle_beta   90.00
_cell.angle_gamma   90.00
#
_symmetry.space_group_name_H-M   'P 1'
#
loop_
_entity.id
_entity.type
_entity.pdbx_description
1 polymer ?
#
loop_
_entity_poly.entity_id
_entity_poly.type
_entity_poly.pdbx_seq_one_letter_code
_entity_poly.pdbx_strand_id
1 'polypeptide(L)'
;MRKILIVLLMSLFFISPVYADNHVVNVSYDGEVTTASGTAPSLPLKARITFYDGSEKDYNIDWNTYDESLYKTRNASQFTVTGSISDLQLTTNCIVNVEAAKITHIDELSNKTVIIGSALSLPATASVT
;
A
#
# COMPACT_ATOMS: atom_id res chain seq x y z
N MET A 1 -68.17 16.00 46.75
CA MET A 1 -66.90 15.24 46.64
C MET A 1 -66.33 15.44 45.29
N ARG A 2 -65.25 16.20 45.20
CA ARG A 2 -64.52 16.36 43.93
C ARG A 2 -63.42 15.30 43.85
N LYS A 3 -63.62 14.36 42.94
CA LYS A 3 -62.59 13.37 42.61
C LYS A 3 -61.56 14.09 41.71
N ILE A 4 -60.42 14.41 42.25
CA ILE A 4 -59.27 14.90 41.47
C ILE A 4 -58.69 13.67 40.76
N LEU A 5 -58.95 13.56 39.47
CA LEU A 5 -58.28 12.61 38.60
C LEU A 5 -56.86 13.16 38.30
N ILE A 6 -55.88 12.70 39.05
CA ILE A 6 -54.49 12.95 38.71
C ILE A 6 -54.16 12.09 37.54
N VAL A 7 -54.21 12.66 36.33
CA VAL A 7 -53.62 12.05 35.14
C VAL A 7 -52.13 12.19 35.29
N LEU A 8 -51.50 11.17 35.82
CA LEU A 8 -50.04 11.04 35.79
C LEU A 8 -49.66 10.83 34.31
N LEU A 9 -49.31 11.94 33.65
CA LEU A 9 -48.76 11.88 32.30
C LEU A 9 -47.35 11.32 32.45
N MET A 10 -47.23 9.99 32.39
CA MET A 10 -45.96 9.30 32.23
C MET A 10 -45.50 9.64 30.83
N SER A 11 -44.72 10.72 30.70
CA SER A 11 -43.93 10.96 29.49
C SER A 11 -42.89 9.87 29.44
N LEU A 12 -43.23 8.81 28.67
CA LEU A 12 -42.29 7.79 28.29
C LEU A 12 -41.26 8.45 27.40
N PHE A 13 -40.15 8.88 28.00
CA PHE A 13 -38.96 9.21 27.24
C PHE A 13 -38.48 7.92 26.61
N PHE A 14 -38.88 7.68 25.35
CA PHE A 14 -38.18 6.74 24.51
C PHE A 14 -36.81 7.31 24.26
N ILE A 15 -35.87 6.94 25.11
CA ILE A 15 -34.44 7.08 24.77
C ILE A 15 -34.21 6.04 23.69
N SER A 16 -34.41 6.45 22.44
CA SER A 16 -33.90 5.67 21.34
C SER A 16 -32.40 5.54 21.58
N PRO A 17 -31.85 4.32 21.66
CA PRO A 17 -30.42 4.18 21.67
C PRO A 17 -29.95 4.85 20.38
N VAL A 18 -29.27 5.97 20.51
CA VAL A 18 -28.50 6.52 19.41
C VAL A 18 -27.39 5.49 19.21
N TYR A 19 -27.62 4.54 18.31
CA TYR A 19 -26.55 3.74 17.75
C TYR A 19 -25.64 4.77 17.13
N ALA A 20 -24.51 5.01 17.76
CA ALA A 20 -23.44 5.76 17.11
C ALA A 20 -23.18 5.03 15.81
N ASP A 21 -23.54 5.66 14.71
CA ASP A 21 -23.34 5.13 13.38
C ASP A 21 -21.84 5.17 13.16
N ASN A 22 -21.17 4.06 13.45
CA ASN A 22 -19.72 3.92 13.36
C ASN A 22 -19.27 3.90 11.90
N HIS A 23 -19.79 4.86 11.13
CA HIS A 23 -19.34 5.05 9.75
C HIS A 23 -17.87 5.49 9.73
N VAL A 24 -17.13 4.83 8.90
CA VAL A 24 -15.76 5.22 8.60
C VAL A 24 -15.79 6.49 7.77
N VAL A 25 -15.12 7.53 8.26
CA VAL A 25 -15.01 8.83 7.59
C VAL A 25 -13.73 8.91 6.78
N ASN A 26 -12.65 8.32 7.30
CA ASN A 26 -11.34 8.38 6.65
C ASN A 26 -10.51 7.14 6.95
N VAL A 27 -9.72 6.76 5.96
CA VAL A 27 -8.68 5.72 6.06
C VAL A 27 -7.35 6.40 5.76
N SER A 28 -6.47 6.47 6.75
CA SER A 28 -5.16 7.12 6.62
C SER A 28 -4.03 6.11 6.81
N TYR A 29 -3.14 6.04 5.83
CA TYR A 29 -1.89 5.28 5.84
C TYR A 29 -0.98 5.83 4.73
N ASP A 30 0.27 5.36 4.67
CA ASP A 30 1.15 5.69 3.57
C ASP A 30 0.68 4.92 2.31
N GLY A 31 -0.20 5.55 1.52
CA GLY A 31 -0.81 4.98 0.32
C GLY A 31 0.15 4.86 -0.86
N GLU A 32 1.40 5.26 -0.68
CA GLU A 32 2.46 5.22 -1.68
C GLU A 32 3.78 4.80 -1.03
N VAL A 33 4.45 3.83 -1.63
CA VAL A 33 5.77 3.37 -1.20
C VAL A 33 6.73 3.34 -2.38
N THR A 34 8.02 3.53 -2.11
CA THR A 34 9.07 3.45 -3.12
C THR A 34 9.99 2.28 -2.80
N THR A 35 10.38 1.52 -3.80
CA THR A 35 11.34 0.42 -3.68
C THR A 35 12.35 0.46 -4.81
N ALA A 36 13.55 -0.07 -4.55
CA ALA A 36 14.55 -0.24 -5.61
C ALA A 36 14.19 -1.45 -6.49
N SER A 37 14.58 -1.41 -7.75
CA SER A 37 14.50 -2.57 -8.65
C SER A 37 15.08 -3.83 -8.00
N GLY A 38 14.36 -4.93 -8.08
CA GLY A 38 14.74 -6.21 -7.49
C GLY A 38 14.47 -6.37 -5.99
N THR A 39 13.99 -5.34 -5.31
CA THR A 39 13.67 -5.36 -3.88
C THR A 39 12.17 -5.36 -3.67
N ALA A 40 11.67 -6.31 -2.88
CA ALA A 40 10.24 -6.35 -2.52
C ALA A 40 9.82 -5.07 -1.78
N PRO A 41 8.70 -4.44 -2.14
CA PRO A 41 8.22 -3.25 -1.46
C PRO A 41 7.80 -3.55 -0.02
N SER A 42 8.08 -2.61 0.89
CA SER A 42 7.62 -2.67 2.27
C SER A 42 6.27 -1.98 2.38
N LEU A 43 5.19 -2.76 2.31
CA LEU A 43 3.83 -2.24 2.42
C LEU A 43 3.47 -1.89 3.86
N PRO A 44 2.66 -0.85 4.11
CA PRO A 44 2.17 -0.51 5.44
C PRO A 44 1.39 -1.66 6.07
N LEU A 45 1.64 -1.96 7.33
CA LEU A 45 0.96 -3.06 8.03
C LEU A 45 -0.37 -2.63 8.63
N LYS A 46 -0.57 -1.33 8.85
CA LYS A 46 -1.74 -0.78 9.52
C LYS A 46 -2.25 0.46 8.80
N ALA A 47 -3.57 0.64 8.87
CA ALA A 47 -4.23 1.89 8.54
C ALA A 47 -4.87 2.48 9.79
N ARG A 48 -4.82 3.81 9.91
CA ARG A 48 -5.58 4.55 10.92
C ARG A 48 -6.94 4.88 10.35
N ILE A 49 -7.97 4.44 11.03
CA ILE A 49 -9.36 4.66 10.66
C ILE A 49 -9.96 5.72 11.57
N THR A 50 -10.54 6.75 10.97
CA THR A 50 -11.30 7.78 11.67
C THR A 50 -12.78 7.51 11.47
N PHE A 51 -13.52 7.44 12.56
CA PHE A 51 -14.97 7.23 12.57
C PHE A 51 -15.73 8.55 12.65
N TYR A 52 -17.02 8.50 12.36
CA TYR A 52 -17.89 9.68 12.35
C TYR A 52 -17.96 10.38 13.72
N ASP A 53 -17.80 9.66 14.82
CA ASP A 53 -17.75 10.21 16.18
C ASP A 53 -16.40 10.89 16.52
N GLY A 54 -15.48 10.93 15.55
CA GLY A 54 -14.14 11.49 15.72
C GLY A 54 -13.14 10.56 16.40
N SER A 55 -13.55 9.34 16.77
CA SER A 55 -12.63 8.34 17.31
C SER A 55 -11.68 7.81 16.21
N GLU A 56 -10.47 7.44 16.62
CA GLU A 56 -9.46 6.85 15.73
C GLU A 56 -9.00 5.50 16.27
N LYS A 57 -8.78 4.56 15.36
CA LYS A 57 -8.24 3.24 15.68
C LYS A 57 -7.40 2.70 14.56
N ASP A 58 -6.31 2.01 14.91
CA ASP A 58 -5.45 1.34 13.94
C ASP A 58 -5.97 -0.09 13.67
N TYR A 59 -6.07 -0.43 12.40
CA TYR A 59 -6.46 -1.76 11.92
C TYR A 59 -5.36 -2.35 11.04
N ASN A 60 -5.21 -3.65 11.09
CA ASN A 60 -4.28 -4.35 10.21
C ASN A 60 -4.79 -4.36 8.77
N ILE A 61 -3.86 -4.29 7.83
CA ILE A 61 -4.14 -4.41 6.40
C ILE A 61 -3.62 -5.77 5.94
N ASP A 62 -4.47 -6.55 5.31
CA ASP A 62 -4.11 -7.80 4.65
C ASP A 62 -3.93 -7.52 3.15
N TRP A 63 -2.66 -7.45 2.70
CA TRP A 63 -2.33 -7.16 1.31
C TRP A 63 -2.46 -8.41 0.45
N ASN A 64 -3.07 -8.26 -0.74
CA ASN A 64 -3.09 -9.32 -1.73
C ASN A 64 -1.68 -9.63 -2.24
N THR A 65 -1.48 -10.87 -2.66
CA THR A 65 -0.26 -11.28 -3.34
C THR A 65 -0.11 -10.55 -4.68
N TYR A 66 1.12 -10.24 -5.05
CA TYR A 66 1.45 -9.62 -6.33
C TYR A 66 2.65 -10.33 -6.97
N ASP A 67 2.77 -10.21 -8.29
CA ASP A 67 3.84 -10.87 -9.04
C ASP A 67 5.18 -10.17 -8.79
N GLU A 68 6.22 -10.94 -8.52
CA GLU A 68 7.57 -10.43 -8.31
C GLU A 68 8.17 -9.73 -9.54
N SER A 69 7.71 -10.07 -10.74
CA SER A 69 8.14 -9.41 -11.98
C SER A 69 7.83 -7.91 -11.98
N LEU A 70 6.81 -7.48 -11.21
CA LEU A 70 6.41 -6.08 -11.12
C LEU A 70 7.48 -5.18 -10.50
N TYR A 71 8.30 -5.71 -9.59
CA TYR A 71 9.40 -4.96 -9.01
C TYR A 71 10.78 -5.46 -9.45
N LYS A 72 10.88 -6.62 -10.09
CA LYS A 72 12.12 -7.14 -10.70
C LYS A 72 12.31 -6.61 -12.14
N THR A 73 12.18 -5.31 -12.33
CA THR A 73 12.29 -4.64 -13.62
C THR A 73 13.55 -3.78 -13.69
N ARG A 74 14.17 -3.65 -14.86
CA ARG A 74 15.33 -2.76 -15.06
C ARG A 74 14.92 -1.28 -15.18
N ASN A 75 13.71 -1.03 -15.64
CA ASN A 75 13.19 0.31 -15.84
C ASN A 75 12.35 0.72 -14.63
N ALA A 76 12.27 2.03 -14.39
CA ALA A 76 11.30 2.56 -13.44
C ALA A 76 9.88 2.12 -13.83
N SER A 77 9.09 1.74 -12.86
CA SER A 77 7.71 1.30 -13.06
C SER A 77 6.85 1.65 -11.85
N GLN A 78 5.55 1.50 -12.02
CA GLN A 78 4.58 1.71 -10.94
C GLN A 78 3.52 0.62 -11.04
N PHE A 79 3.09 0.11 -9.89
CA PHE A 79 1.95 -0.80 -9.81
C PHE A 79 1.15 -0.54 -8.52
N THR A 80 -0.06 -1.08 -8.46
CA THR A 80 -0.94 -0.94 -7.31
C THR A 80 -1.15 -2.29 -6.64
N VAL A 81 -1.03 -2.32 -5.32
CA VAL A 81 -1.38 -3.49 -4.51
C VAL A 81 -2.68 -3.18 -3.77
N THR A 82 -3.64 -4.07 -3.89
CA THR A 82 -4.91 -3.97 -3.16
C THR A 82 -4.81 -4.76 -1.86
N GLY A 83 -5.32 -4.19 -0.79
CA GLY A 83 -5.42 -4.82 0.51
C GLY A 83 -6.83 -4.77 1.07
N SER A 84 -7.08 -5.52 2.14
CA SER A 84 -8.35 -5.54 2.85
C SER A 84 -8.15 -5.26 4.33
N ILE A 85 -9.13 -4.60 4.93
CA ILE A 85 -9.28 -4.41 6.37
C ILE A 85 -10.49 -5.24 6.76
N SER A 86 -10.26 -6.51 7.07
CA SER A 86 -11.30 -7.54 7.21
C SER A 86 -12.31 -7.20 8.29
N ASP A 87 -11.88 -6.63 9.42
CA ASP A 87 -12.75 -6.25 10.55
C ASP A 87 -13.82 -5.21 10.16
N LEU A 88 -13.56 -4.43 9.12
CA LEU A 88 -14.43 -3.35 8.65
C LEU A 88 -15.01 -3.62 7.26
N GLN A 89 -14.64 -4.73 6.63
CA GLN A 89 -15.01 -5.07 5.25
C GLN A 89 -14.66 -3.96 4.24
N LEU A 90 -13.53 -3.29 4.47
CA LEU A 90 -13.02 -2.24 3.60
C LEU A 90 -11.88 -2.77 2.72
N THR A 91 -11.77 -2.19 1.53
CA THR A 91 -10.63 -2.38 0.63
C THR A 91 -9.81 -1.10 0.55
N THR A 92 -8.51 -1.27 0.36
CA THR A 92 -7.57 -0.16 0.22
C THR A 92 -6.51 -0.48 -0.83
N ASN A 93 -5.82 0.53 -1.33
CA ASN A 93 -4.81 0.39 -2.37
C ASN A 93 -3.53 1.10 -1.96
N CYS A 94 -2.40 0.49 -2.24
CA CYS A 94 -1.08 1.11 -2.11
C CYS A 94 -0.42 1.19 -3.48
N ILE A 95 0.07 2.37 -3.83
CA ILE A 95 0.85 2.59 -5.04
C ILE A 95 2.30 2.27 -4.72
N VAL A 96 2.90 1.40 -5.53
CA VAL A 96 4.31 1.04 -5.42
C VAL A 96 5.07 1.65 -6.58
N ASN A 97 6.00 2.53 -6.27
CA ASN A 97 6.94 3.11 -7.23
C ASN A 97 8.24 2.30 -7.21
N VAL A 98 8.61 1.73 -8.33
CA VAL A 98 9.86 0.99 -8.49
C VAL A 98 10.88 1.89 -9.17
N GLU A 99 12.00 2.16 -8.51
CA GLU A 99 13.09 2.89 -9.11
C GLU A 99 13.81 2.04 -10.17
N ALA A 100 14.34 2.69 -11.21
CA ALA A 100 15.13 2.01 -12.21
C ALA A 100 16.38 1.36 -11.59
N ALA A 101 16.78 0.22 -12.14
CA ALA A 101 18.05 -0.41 -11.75
C ALA A 101 19.22 0.53 -12.03
N LYS A 102 20.10 0.70 -11.05
CA LYS A 102 21.34 1.47 -11.20
C LYS A 102 22.47 0.54 -11.57
N ILE A 103 23.23 0.88 -12.61
CA ILE A 103 24.48 0.19 -12.94
C ILE A 103 25.51 0.61 -11.89
N THR A 104 25.98 -0.34 -11.09
CA THR A 104 26.98 -0.10 -10.04
C THR A 104 28.38 -0.45 -10.49
N HIS A 105 28.51 -1.34 -11.47
CA HIS A 105 29.79 -1.77 -12.01
C HIS A 105 29.64 -2.21 -13.46
N ILE A 106 30.67 -1.96 -14.25
CA ILE A 106 30.81 -2.49 -15.61
C ILE A 106 32.17 -3.20 -15.63
N ASP A 107 32.15 -4.50 -15.91
CA ASP A 107 33.41 -5.25 -16.03
C ASP A 107 34.27 -4.70 -17.17
N GLU A 108 35.56 -4.54 -16.89
CA GLU A 108 36.49 -4.13 -17.90
C GLU A 108 36.59 -5.19 -19.01
N LEU A 109 36.58 -4.74 -20.25
CA LEU A 109 36.82 -5.62 -21.37
C LEU A 109 38.30 -6.03 -21.40
N SER A 110 38.53 -7.33 -21.53
CA SER A 110 39.88 -7.84 -21.67
C SER A 110 40.58 -7.22 -22.89
N ASN A 111 41.84 -6.79 -22.72
CA ASN A 111 42.64 -6.34 -23.82
C ASN A 111 42.79 -7.43 -24.88
N LYS A 112 42.53 -7.07 -26.12
CA LYS A 112 42.74 -7.96 -27.28
C LYS A 112 44.05 -7.63 -27.99
N THR A 113 44.88 -8.63 -28.15
CA THR A 113 46.10 -8.52 -28.97
C THR A 113 45.77 -9.07 -30.36
N VAL A 114 46.10 -8.30 -31.38
CA VAL A 114 45.88 -8.67 -32.79
C VAL A 114 47.20 -8.73 -33.48
N ILE A 115 47.40 -9.77 -34.28
CA ILE A 115 48.54 -9.88 -35.20
C ILE A 115 48.23 -8.99 -36.40
N ILE A 116 49.23 -8.26 -36.87
CA ILE A 116 49.09 -7.39 -38.05
C ILE A 116 48.52 -8.22 -39.23
N GLY A 117 47.44 -7.70 -39.84
CA GLY A 117 46.72 -8.35 -40.93
C GLY A 117 45.55 -9.28 -40.52
N SER A 118 45.34 -9.47 -39.22
CA SER A 118 44.19 -10.22 -38.71
C SER A 118 43.02 -9.30 -38.37
N ALA A 119 41.76 -9.79 -38.58
CA ALA A 119 40.55 -9.05 -38.18
C ALA A 119 40.44 -9.02 -36.65
N LEU A 120 40.13 -7.87 -36.08
CA LEU A 120 39.85 -7.70 -34.67
C LEU A 120 38.42 -8.17 -34.35
N SER A 121 38.30 -9.15 -33.47
CA SER A 121 37.00 -9.59 -32.93
C SER A 121 36.80 -9.01 -31.52
N LEU A 122 35.89 -8.09 -31.40
CA LEU A 122 35.46 -7.50 -30.12
C LEU A 122 34.26 -8.23 -29.54
N PRO A 123 34.15 -8.33 -28.22
CA PRO A 123 32.95 -8.87 -27.61
C PRO A 123 31.77 -7.94 -27.89
N ALA A 124 30.61 -8.54 -28.22
CA ALA A 124 29.39 -7.79 -28.52
C ALA A 124 28.64 -7.34 -27.26
N THR A 125 28.98 -7.89 -26.10
CA THR A 125 28.31 -7.62 -24.82
C THR A 125 29.31 -7.45 -23.70
N ALA A 126 28.96 -6.60 -22.72
CA ALA A 126 29.67 -6.48 -21.45
C ALA A 126 28.73 -6.89 -20.31
N SER A 127 29.28 -7.50 -19.27
CA SER A 127 28.52 -7.77 -18.03
C SER A 127 28.41 -6.49 -17.21
N VAL A 128 27.19 -6.23 -16.71
CA VAL A 128 26.92 -5.12 -15.79
C VAL A 128 26.27 -5.66 -14.53
N THR A 129 26.61 -5.08 -13.41
CA THR A 129 26.06 -5.44 -12.08
C THR A 129 25.39 -4.23 -11.44
#